data_577002397ab8228f2ce80739a8b598fe
#
_entry.id   577002397ab8228f2ce80739a8b598fe
#
_cell.length_a   1.000
_cell.length_b   1.000
_cell.length_c   1.000
_cell.angle_alpha   90.00
_cell.angle_beta   90.00
_cell.angle_gamma   90.00
#
_symmetry.space_group_name_H-M   'P 1'
#
loop_
_entity.id
_entity.type
_entity.pdbx_description
1 polymer ?
#
loop_
_entity_poly.entity_id
_entity_poly.type
_entity_poly.pdbx_seq_one_letter_code
_entity_poly.pdbx_strand_id
1 'polypeptide(L)'
;MDFSLDKKHEMARTLFRDFAENEVKPLAQEVDETEVFPQGTVDKMAKFGFMGIPVPKEYGGQGCDPLTYVMCVEELSKVCGTTGVIVSAHTSLCIDPIMTYGTEEQKQKYVKPLATGEKLGAFALTEPGAGTDAQGAQTKAVLDGDEWVLNGSKCFITNGKVADVYICLLYTSPS
;
A
#
# COMPACT_ATOMS: atom_id res chain seq x y z
N MET A 1 -28.37 -2.96 -15.75
CA MET A 1 -26.97 -2.68 -15.37
C MET A 1 -26.19 -3.92 -15.76
N ASP A 2 -25.14 -3.79 -16.57
CA ASP A 2 -24.30 -4.92 -16.99
C ASP A 2 -23.06 -4.93 -16.10
N PHE A 3 -22.79 -6.05 -15.42
CA PHE A 3 -21.63 -6.26 -14.56
C PHE A 3 -20.59 -7.20 -15.18
N SER A 4 -20.73 -7.51 -16.48
CA SER A 4 -19.77 -8.33 -17.18
C SER A 4 -18.42 -7.62 -17.27
N LEU A 5 -17.35 -8.38 -17.10
CA LEU A 5 -16.00 -7.87 -17.31
C LEU A 5 -15.69 -7.82 -18.80
N ASP A 6 -14.96 -6.82 -19.22
CA ASP A 6 -14.38 -6.80 -20.56
C ASP A 6 -13.18 -7.77 -20.64
N LYS A 7 -12.72 -8.00 -21.85
CA LYS A 7 -11.61 -8.94 -22.11
C LYS A 7 -10.31 -8.56 -21.38
N LYS A 8 -10.05 -7.26 -21.18
CA LYS A 8 -8.83 -6.80 -20.47
C LYS A 8 -8.91 -7.15 -18.99
N HIS A 9 -10.06 -6.91 -18.37
CA HIS A 9 -10.28 -7.26 -16.97
C HIS A 9 -10.27 -8.78 -16.76
N GLU A 10 -10.84 -9.56 -17.67
CA GLU A 10 -10.76 -11.04 -17.59
C GLU A 10 -9.32 -11.54 -17.66
N MET A 11 -8.50 -10.99 -18.57
CA MET A 11 -7.08 -11.33 -18.67
C MET A 11 -6.31 -10.92 -17.42
N ALA A 12 -6.55 -9.70 -16.89
CA ALA A 12 -5.91 -9.23 -15.65
C ALA A 12 -6.29 -10.11 -14.46
N ARG A 13 -7.58 -10.45 -14.31
CA ARG A 13 -8.05 -11.36 -13.25
C ARG A 13 -7.39 -12.72 -13.34
N THR A 14 -7.22 -13.28 -14.55
CA THR A 14 -6.52 -14.55 -14.75
C THR A 14 -5.07 -14.45 -14.29
N LEU A 15 -4.36 -13.40 -14.68
CA LEU A 15 -2.97 -13.15 -14.24
C LEU A 15 -2.86 -13.09 -12.71
N PHE A 16 -3.75 -12.33 -12.05
CA PHE A 16 -3.72 -12.19 -10.58
C PHE A 16 -4.02 -13.51 -9.88
N ARG A 17 -4.99 -14.28 -10.39
CA ARG A 17 -5.33 -15.60 -9.86
C ARG A 17 -4.17 -16.58 -10.03
N ASP A 18 -3.58 -16.66 -11.21
CA ASP A 18 -2.46 -17.55 -11.47
C ASP A 18 -1.27 -17.22 -10.56
N PHE A 19 -0.99 -15.94 -10.37
CA PHE A 19 0.03 -15.50 -9.41
C PHE A 19 -0.33 -15.91 -7.97
N ALA A 20 -1.55 -15.67 -7.55
CA ALA A 20 -2.02 -16.00 -6.20
C ALA A 20 -1.92 -17.51 -5.92
N GLU A 21 -2.37 -18.35 -6.85
CA GLU A 21 -2.33 -19.81 -6.70
C GLU A 21 -0.90 -20.39 -6.74
N ASN A 22 -0.02 -19.86 -7.59
CA ASN A 22 1.31 -20.43 -7.80
C ASN A 22 2.39 -19.83 -6.89
N GLU A 23 2.30 -18.55 -6.53
CA GLU A 23 3.36 -17.83 -5.82
C GLU A 23 2.99 -17.46 -4.38
N VAL A 24 1.70 -17.31 -4.06
CA VAL A 24 1.23 -16.92 -2.74
C VAL A 24 0.73 -18.11 -1.93
N LYS A 25 -0.16 -18.91 -2.51
CA LYS A 25 -0.82 -20.03 -1.84
C LYS A 25 0.13 -21.04 -1.19
N PRO A 26 1.25 -21.44 -1.86
CA PRO A 26 2.18 -22.39 -1.26
C PRO A 26 2.85 -21.87 0.02
N LEU A 27 2.93 -20.55 0.21
CA LEU A 27 3.58 -19.90 1.35
C LEU A 27 2.59 -19.36 2.39
N ALA A 28 1.29 -19.36 2.10
CA ALA A 28 0.28 -18.70 2.92
C ALA A 28 0.23 -19.22 4.36
N GLN A 29 0.30 -20.54 4.55
CA GLN A 29 0.29 -21.17 5.87
C GLN A 29 1.55 -20.80 6.67
N GLU A 30 2.73 -20.88 6.06
CA GLU A 30 4.00 -20.53 6.71
C GLU A 30 4.03 -19.05 7.12
N VAL A 31 3.57 -18.16 6.26
CA VAL A 31 3.46 -16.72 6.55
C VAL A 31 2.54 -16.45 7.75
N ASP A 32 1.41 -17.15 7.82
CA ASP A 32 0.46 -17.01 8.93
C ASP A 32 1.02 -17.54 10.25
N GLU A 33 1.65 -18.72 10.23
CA GLU A 33 2.21 -19.38 11.42
C GLU A 33 3.46 -18.67 11.97
N THR A 34 4.32 -18.15 11.09
CA THR A 34 5.60 -17.54 11.47
C THR A 34 5.52 -16.05 11.72
N GLU A 35 4.47 -15.38 11.22
CA GLU A 35 4.31 -13.91 11.23
C GLU A 35 5.49 -13.17 10.55
N VAL A 36 6.23 -13.86 9.69
CA VAL A 36 7.35 -13.29 8.94
C VAL A 36 6.83 -12.59 7.69
N PHE A 37 7.28 -11.35 7.46
CA PHE A 37 6.89 -10.58 6.28
C PHE A 37 7.34 -11.30 5.00
N PRO A 38 6.44 -11.52 4.01
CA PRO A 38 6.72 -12.32 2.82
C PRO A 38 7.49 -11.52 1.75
N GLN A 39 8.72 -11.08 2.05
CA GLN A 39 9.51 -10.21 1.17
C GLN A 39 9.68 -10.80 -0.23
N GLY A 40 9.98 -12.09 -0.34
CA GLY A 40 10.14 -12.73 -1.65
C GLY A 40 8.89 -12.69 -2.53
N THR A 41 7.70 -12.76 -1.91
CA THR A 41 6.42 -12.60 -2.61
C THR A 41 6.22 -11.14 -3.05
N VAL A 42 6.55 -10.18 -2.18
CA VAL A 42 6.47 -8.74 -2.49
C VAL A 42 7.41 -8.38 -3.65
N ASP A 43 8.64 -8.90 -3.65
CA ASP A 43 9.60 -8.69 -4.74
C ASP A 43 9.09 -9.23 -6.09
N LYS A 44 8.40 -10.38 -6.06
CA LYS A 44 7.75 -10.93 -7.26
C LYS A 44 6.58 -10.05 -7.70
N MET A 45 5.71 -9.61 -6.78
CA MET A 45 4.62 -8.69 -7.09
C MET A 45 5.11 -7.38 -7.72
N ALA A 46 6.23 -6.84 -7.24
CA ALA A 46 6.88 -5.67 -7.82
C ALA A 46 7.30 -5.92 -9.29
N LYS A 47 7.93 -7.06 -9.57
CA LYS A 47 8.33 -7.44 -10.95
C LYS A 47 7.14 -7.62 -11.90
N PHE A 48 5.98 -8.04 -11.39
CA PHE A 48 4.73 -8.14 -12.15
C PHE A 48 3.95 -6.82 -12.23
N GLY A 49 4.46 -5.74 -11.61
CA GLY A 49 3.83 -4.42 -11.62
C GLY A 49 2.62 -4.27 -10.71
N PHE A 50 2.40 -5.20 -9.75
CA PHE A 50 1.23 -5.16 -8.86
C PHE A 50 1.28 -4.01 -7.85
N MET A 51 2.48 -3.47 -7.59
CA MET A 51 2.65 -2.36 -6.65
C MET A 51 2.19 -1.00 -7.21
N GLY A 52 1.99 -0.89 -8.53
CA GLY A 52 1.61 0.36 -9.19
C GLY A 52 0.46 0.24 -10.18
N ILE A 53 -0.49 -0.69 -9.97
CA ILE A 53 -1.58 -0.97 -10.94
C ILE A 53 -2.33 0.30 -11.36
N PRO A 54 -2.89 1.14 -10.45
CA PRO A 54 -3.65 2.32 -10.84
C PRO A 54 -2.78 3.56 -11.09
N VAL A 55 -1.47 3.47 -10.81
CA VAL A 55 -0.58 4.62 -10.92
C VAL A 55 -0.29 4.93 -12.40
N PRO A 56 -0.34 6.19 -12.84
CA PRO A 56 -0.01 6.57 -14.20
C PRO A 56 1.40 6.13 -14.63
N LYS A 57 1.55 5.84 -15.92
CA LYS A 57 2.83 5.37 -16.49
C LYS A 57 3.99 6.36 -16.32
N GLU A 58 3.69 7.64 -16.30
CA GLU A 58 4.68 8.72 -16.10
C GLU A 58 5.36 8.64 -14.71
N TYR A 59 4.69 8.02 -13.73
CA TYR A 59 5.23 7.73 -12.40
C TYR A 59 5.64 6.24 -12.23
N GLY A 60 5.81 5.51 -13.34
CA GLY A 60 6.28 4.13 -13.31
C GLY A 60 5.21 3.07 -13.02
N GLY A 61 3.94 3.45 -12.96
CA GLY A 61 2.82 2.54 -12.76
C GLY A 61 2.32 1.88 -14.05
N GLN A 62 1.26 1.08 -13.92
CA GLN A 62 0.66 0.35 -15.04
C GLN A 62 -0.41 1.18 -15.78
N GLY A 63 -0.93 2.23 -15.15
CA GLY A 63 -1.98 3.08 -15.72
C GLY A 63 -3.30 2.36 -15.94
N CYS A 64 -3.58 1.34 -15.14
CA CYS A 64 -4.85 0.62 -15.16
C CYS A 64 -5.92 1.36 -14.36
N ASP A 65 -7.17 0.96 -14.54
CA ASP A 65 -8.29 1.51 -13.78
C ASP A 65 -8.40 0.94 -12.36
N PRO A 66 -9.22 1.56 -11.48
CA PRO A 66 -9.42 1.08 -10.12
C PRO A 66 -10.03 -0.33 -10.03
N LEU A 67 -10.84 -0.75 -11.02
CA LEU A 67 -11.42 -2.09 -11.03
C LEU A 67 -10.32 -3.15 -11.18
N THR A 68 -9.35 -2.92 -12.06
CA THR A 68 -8.18 -3.80 -12.21
C THR A 68 -7.42 -3.94 -10.89
N TYR A 69 -7.20 -2.83 -10.17
CA TYR A 69 -6.55 -2.85 -8.86
C TYR A 69 -7.35 -3.66 -7.82
N VAL A 70 -8.66 -3.43 -7.72
CA VAL A 70 -9.52 -4.16 -6.76
C VAL A 70 -9.52 -5.66 -7.04
N MET A 71 -9.54 -6.06 -8.32
CA MET A 71 -9.44 -7.47 -8.69
C MET A 71 -8.11 -8.11 -8.28
N CYS A 72 -7.00 -7.38 -8.33
CA CYS A 72 -5.72 -7.87 -7.81
C CYS A 72 -5.80 -8.15 -6.32
N VAL A 73 -6.29 -7.18 -5.54
CA VAL A 73 -6.47 -7.34 -4.08
C VAL A 73 -7.42 -8.50 -3.77
N GLU A 74 -8.52 -8.64 -4.51
CA GLU A 74 -9.47 -9.74 -4.36
C GLU A 74 -8.81 -11.11 -4.57
N GLU A 75 -8.14 -11.31 -5.70
CA GLU A 75 -7.54 -12.62 -6.03
C GLU A 75 -6.40 -12.98 -5.06
N LEU A 76 -5.57 -12.03 -4.64
CA LEU A 76 -4.55 -12.25 -3.62
C LEU A 76 -5.17 -12.60 -2.27
N SER A 77 -6.20 -11.87 -1.83
CA SER A 77 -6.84 -12.06 -0.53
C SER A 77 -7.62 -13.38 -0.42
N LYS A 78 -8.07 -13.97 -1.53
CA LYS A 78 -8.71 -15.29 -1.54
C LYS A 78 -7.79 -16.40 -1.04
N VAL A 79 -6.49 -16.25 -1.24
CA VAL A 79 -5.50 -17.26 -0.82
C VAL A 79 -4.69 -16.82 0.39
N CYS A 80 -4.44 -15.52 0.55
CA CYS A 80 -3.69 -14.97 1.69
C CYS A 80 -4.11 -13.51 1.96
N GLY A 81 -4.87 -13.29 3.04
CA GLY A 81 -5.33 -11.96 3.45
C GLY A 81 -4.17 -11.00 3.70
N THR A 82 -3.07 -11.49 4.30
CA THR A 82 -1.85 -10.70 4.53
C THR A 82 -1.28 -10.15 3.23
N THR A 83 -1.15 -10.98 2.19
CA THR A 83 -0.60 -10.54 0.89
C THR A 83 -1.51 -9.51 0.21
N GLY A 84 -2.83 -9.71 0.27
CA GLY A 84 -3.79 -8.74 -0.27
C GLY A 84 -3.73 -7.39 0.45
N VAL A 85 -3.62 -7.39 1.79
CA VAL A 85 -3.57 -6.15 2.57
C VAL A 85 -2.24 -5.40 2.41
N ILE A 86 -1.14 -6.10 2.15
CA ILE A 86 0.15 -5.47 1.81
C ILE A 86 -0.01 -4.56 0.58
N VAL A 87 -0.57 -5.09 -0.51
CA VAL A 87 -0.81 -4.32 -1.75
C VAL A 87 -1.83 -3.22 -1.52
N SER A 88 -2.89 -3.52 -0.77
CA SER A 88 -3.95 -2.55 -0.46
C SER A 88 -3.41 -1.34 0.30
N ALA A 89 -2.70 -1.56 1.40
CA ALA A 89 -2.14 -0.47 2.21
C ALA A 89 -1.09 0.34 1.45
N HIS A 90 -0.23 -0.34 0.69
CA HIS A 90 0.79 0.29 -0.13
C HIS A 90 0.18 1.24 -1.17
N THR A 91 -0.81 0.76 -1.91
CA THR A 91 -1.38 1.51 -3.05
C THR A 91 -2.40 2.55 -2.60
N SER A 92 -3.45 2.14 -1.87
CA SER A 92 -4.57 3.03 -1.56
C SER A 92 -4.31 3.95 -0.37
N LEU A 93 -3.42 3.57 0.54
CA LEU A 93 -3.17 4.36 1.76
C LEU A 93 -1.84 5.12 1.73
N CYS A 94 -0.85 4.68 0.93
CA CYS A 94 0.41 5.38 0.82
C CYS A 94 0.54 6.12 -0.52
N ILE A 95 0.40 5.45 -1.66
CA ILE A 95 0.57 6.09 -2.97
C ILE A 95 -0.55 7.10 -3.26
N ASP A 96 -1.81 6.71 -3.06
CA ASP A 96 -2.96 7.54 -3.43
C ASP A 96 -2.99 8.91 -2.74
N PRO A 97 -2.72 9.05 -1.43
CA PRO A 97 -2.60 10.37 -0.80
C PRO A 97 -1.49 11.24 -1.40
N ILE A 98 -0.35 10.65 -1.78
CA ILE A 98 0.73 11.42 -2.43
C ILE A 98 0.29 11.86 -3.83
N MET A 99 -0.39 10.99 -4.57
CA MET A 99 -0.94 11.31 -5.89
C MET A 99 -1.99 12.41 -5.82
N THR A 100 -2.84 12.40 -4.79
CA THR A 100 -3.96 13.34 -4.64
C THR A 100 -3.51 14.70 -4.10
N TYR A 101 -2.65 14.71 -3.11
CA TYR A 101 -2.33 15.92 -2.33
C TYR A 101 -0.87 16.38 -2.47
N GLY A 102 0.00 15.53 -3.00
CA GLY A 102 1.43 15.86 -3.14
C GLY A 102 1.72 16.85 -4.26
N THR A 103 2.79 17.61 -4.09
CA THR A 103 3.36 18.44 -5.16
C THR A 103 3.98 17.54 -6.24
N GLU A 104 4.23 18.10 -7.43
CA GLU A 104 4.87 17.34 -8.51
C GLU A 104 6.25 16.79 -8.09
N GLU A 105 7.02 17.59 -7.36
CA GLU A 105 8.31 17.15 -6.80
C GLU A 105 8.14 15.96 -5.86
N GLN A 106 7.15 15.99 -4.96
CA GLN A 106 6.83 14.88 -4.06
C GLN A 106 6.40 13.63 -4.83
N LYS A 107 5.59 13.78 -5.88
CA LYS A 107 5.16 12.66 -6.72
C LYS A 107 6.36 11.99 -7.41
N GLN A 108 7.23 12.77 -8.03
CA GLN A 108 8.44 12.23 -8.66
C GLN A 108 9.36 11.54 -7.66
N LYS A 109 9.53 12.13 -6.47
CA LYS A 109 10.42 11.61 -5.43
C LYS A 109 9.91 10.33 -4.78
N TYR A 110 8.60 10.24 -4.51
CA TYR A 110 8.04 9.17 -3.69
C TYR A 110 7.19 8.18 -4.48
N VAL A 111 6.33 8.64 -5.41
CA VAL A 111 5.41 7.74 -6.11
C VAL A 111 6.16 6.80 -7.05
N LYS A 112 7.13 7.32 -7.78
CA LYS A 112 7.86 6.51 -8.76
C LYS A 112 8.53 5.27 -8.14
N PRO A 113 9.36 5.37 -7.11
CA PRO A 113 9.95 4.18 -6.47
C PRO A 113 8.91 3.28 -5.77
N LEU A 114 7.80 3.83 -5.29
CA LEU A 114 6.70 3.04 -4.74
C LEU A 114 5.97 2.26 -5.85
N ALA A 115 5.60 2.90 -6.95
CA ALA A 115 4.86 2.28 -8.05
C ALA A 115 5.65 1.17 -8.76
N THR A 116 6.97 1.30 -8.82
CA THR A 116 7.86 0.25 -9.35
C THR A 116 8.13 -0.88 -8.36
N GLY A 117 7.79 -0.68 -7.08
CA GLY A 117 8.09 -1.62 -6.00
C GLY A 117 9.55 -1.61 -5.54
N GLU A 118 10.34 -0.62 -5.93
CA GLU A 118 11.68 -0.36 -5.38
C GLU A 118 11.59 0.00 -3.89
N LYS A 119 10.52 0.69 -3.51
CA LYS A 119 10.19 1.06 -2.13
C LYS A 119 8.80 0.57 -1.74
N LEU A 120 8.63 0.27 -0.46
CA LEU A 120 7.35 -0.12 0.11
C LEU A 120 6.75 1.02 0.93
N GLY A 121 5.43 1.18 0.82
CA GLY A 121 4.67 2.20 1.52
C GLY A 121 3.87 1.67 2.70
N ALA A 122 3.71 2.52 3.73
CA ALA A 122 2.84 2.29 4.87
C ALA A 122 2.01 3.53 5.22
N PHE A 123 0.90 3.31 5.93
CA PHE A 123 0.01 4.37 6.42
C PHE A 123 -0.14 4.28 7.92
N ALA A 124 0.32 5.29 8.62
CA ALA A 124 0.36 5.35 10.08
C ALA A 124 -0.73 6.30 10.61
N LEU A 125 -1.93 5.76 10.86
CA LEU A 125 -3.08 6.48 11.42
C LEU A 125 -3.27 6.13 12.89
N THR A 126 -3.54 4.84 13.17
CA THR A 126 -4.02 4.35 14.46
C THR A 126 -3.01 4.55 15.58
N GLU A 127 -3.49 4.98 16.74
CA GLU A 127 -2.72 5.12 17.97
C GLU A 127 -3.34 4.25 19.08
N PRO A 128 -2.60 3.92 20.15
CA PRO A 128 -3.17 3.14 21.26
C PRO A 128 -4.44 3.75 21.86
N GLY A 129 -4.57 5.08 21.83
CA GLY A 129 -5.75 5.82 22.34
C GLY A 129 -6.70 6.33 21.25
N ALA A 130 -6.43 6.11 19.97
CA ALA A 130 -7.19 6.65 18.85
C ALA A 130 -7.36 5.62 17.73
N GLY A 131 -8.46 4.89 17.77
CA GLY A 131 -8.88 3.95 16.71
C GLY A 131 -10.01 4.55 15.88
N THR A 132 -11.25 4.21 16.22
CA THR A 132 -12.46 4.74 15.55
C THR A 132 -12.52 6.27 15.65
N ASP A 133 -12.13 6.84 16.79
CA ASP A 133 -11.96 8.28 16.95
C ASP A 133 -10.56 8.71 16.43
N ALA A 134 -10.43 8.80 15.11
CA ALA A 134 -9.19 9.23 14.47
C ALA A 134 -8.80 10.68 14.80
N GLN A 135 -9.77 11.53 15.18
CA GLN A 135 -9.51 12.90 15.61
C GLN A 135 -8.86 12.97 17.01
N GLY A 136 -8.95 11.90 17.78
CA GLY A 136 -8.25 11.73 19.06
C GLY A 136 -6.76 11.44 18.95
N ALA A 137 -6.17 11.43 17.73
CA ALA A 137 -4.74 11.22 17.53
C ALA A 137 -3.90 12.29 18.25
N GLN A 138 -2.80 11.88 18.87
CA GLN A 138 -1.96 12.73 19.71
C GLN A 138 -0.52 12.83 19.20
N THR A 139 -0.11 12.03 18.23
CA THR A 139 1.24 12.10 17.64
C THR A 139 1.46 13.49 17.02
N LYS A 140 2.51 14.15 17.42
CA LYS A 140 2.84 15.54 17.02
C LYS A 140 4.16 15.59 16.27
N ALA A 141 4.27 16.56 15.37
CA ALA A 141 5.53 16.99 14.80
C ALA A 141 5.79 18.43 15.25
N VAL A 142 6.98 18.69 15.75
CA VAL A 142 7.43 20.03 16.19
C VAL A 142 8.66 20.39 15.39
N LEU A 143 8.68 21.59 14.81
CA LEU A 143 9.84 22.09 14.09
C LEU A 143 10.91 22.52 15.10
N ASP A 144 12.11 21.96 14.99
CA ASP A 144 13.29 22.30 15.77
C ASP A 144 14.43 22.64 14.81
N GLY A 145 14.71 23.92 14.66
CA GLY A 145 15.60 24.41 13.62
C GLY A 145 15.04 24.19 12.22
N ASP A 146 15.68 23.34 11.44
CA ASP A 146 15.28 22.93 10.09
C ASP A 146 14.78 21.47 10.00
N GLU A 147 14.62 20.80 11.15
CA GLU A 147 14.15 19.43 11.26
C GLU A 147 12.80 19.31 11.96
N TRP A 148 11.98 18.33 11.53
CA TRP A 148 10.74 17.99 12.21
C TRP A 148 10.97 16.86 13.20
N VAL A 149 10.70 17.12 14.48
CA VAL A 149 10.76 16.11 15.54
C VAL A 149 9.37 15.53 15.77
N LEU A 150 9.20 14.23 15.47
CA LEU A 150 7.96 13.49 15.65
C LEU A 150 7.95 12.80 17.03
N ASN A 151 6.89 13.06 17.81
CA ASN A 151 6.67 12.44 19.12
C ASN A 151 5.27 11.83 19.18
N GLY A 152 5.21 10.53 19.43
CA GLY A 152 3.98 9.76 19.53
C GLY A 152 4.20 8.27 19.29
N SER A 153 3.10 7.53 19.22
CA SER A 153 3.11 6.10 18.98
C SER A 153 1.98 5.72 18.02
N LYS A 154 2.29 4.93 17.02
CA LYS A 154 1.32 4.36 16.08
C LYS A 154 1.29 2.84 16.25
N CYS A 155 0.12 2.21 16.07
CA CYS A 155 -0.04 0.76 16.18
C CYS A 155 -0.87 0.20 15.02
N PHE A 156 -0.77 -1.10 14.80
CA PHE A 156 -1.45 -1.82 13.71
C PHE A 156 -1.13 -1.28 12.32
N ILE A 157 0.13 -0.92 12.09
CA ILE A 157 0.56 -0.33 10.83
C ILE A 157 1.01 -1.43 9.87
N THR A 158 0.17 -1.73 8.88
CA THR A 158 0.51 -2.64 7.78
C THR A 158 1.79 -2.18 7.10
N ASN A 159 2.71 -3.10 6.83
CA ASN A 159 4.05 -2.86 6.30
C ASN A 159 5.00 -2.10 7.25
N GLY A 160 4.57 -1.76 8.48
CA GLY A 160 5.27 -0.83 9.37
C GLY A 160 6.66 -1.24 9.86
N LYS A 161 7.09 -2.51 9.67
CA LYS A 161 8.47 -2.94 10.00
C LYS A 161 9.43 -2.84 8.81
N VAL A 162 8.89 -2.81 7.60
CA VAL A 162 9.66 -3.00 6.35
C VAL A 162 9.46 -1.88 5.33
N ALA A 163 8.53 -0.97 5.57
CA ALA A 163 8.26 0.14 4.67
C ALA A 163 9.38 1.18 4.66
N ASP A 164 9.62 1.76 3.49
CA ASP A 164 10.56 2.86 3.27
C ASP A 164 9.91 4.24 3.36
N VAL A 165 8.61 4.31 3.04
CA VAL A 165 7.83 5.56 3.00
C VAL A 165 6.58 5.42 3.84
N TYR A 166 6.32 6.39 4.70
CA TYR A 166 5.16 6.43 5.57
C TYR A 166 4.33 7.68 5.32
N ILE A 167 3.03 7.50 5.14
CA ILE A 167 2.05 8.57 5.36
C ILE A 167 1.66 8.53 6.82
N CYS A 168 2.17 9.46 7.61
CA CYS A 168 1.89 9.52 9.04
C CYS A 168 0.91 10.66 9.33
N LEU A 169 -0.28 10.33 9.86
CA LEU A 169 -1.23 11.34 10.29
C LEU A 169 -0.83 11.86 11.67
N LEU A 170 -0.72 13.19 11.74
CA LEU A 170 -0.28 13.90 12.92
C LEU A 170 -1.43 14.77 13.44
N TYR A 171 -1.48 14.96 14.75
CA TYR A 171 -2.27 16.04 15.33
C TYR A 171 -1.57 17.37 15.03
N THR A 172 -2.19 18.18 14.21
CA THR A 172 -1.77 19.57 14.03
C THR A 172 -2.72 20.47 14.79
N SER A 173 -2.21 21.31 15.68
CA SER A 173 -2.99 22.40 16.23
C SER A 173 -3.53 23.23 15.06
N PRO A 174 -4.83 23.55 15.01
CA PRO A 174 -5.32 24.54 14.05
C PRO A 174 -4.58 25.86 14.29
N SER A 175 -3.73 26.20 13.35
CA SER A 175 -3.05 27.50 13.32
C SER A 175 -3.99 28.56 12.77
#